data_2743b8ec9717bde346a8d0e09d312935
#
_entry.id   2743b8ec9717bde346a8d0e09d312935
#
_cell.length_a   1.000
_cell.length_b   1.000
_cell.length_c   1.000
_cell.angle_alpha   90.00
_cell.angle_beta   90.00
_cell.angle_gamma   90.00
#
_symmetry.space_group_name_H-M   'P 1'
#
loop_
_entity.id
_entity.type
_entity.pdbx_description
1 polymer ?
#
loop_
_entity_poly.entity_id
_entity_poly.type
_entity_poly.pdbx_seq_one_letter_code
_entity_poly.pdbx_strand_id
1 'polypeptide(L)'
;MMMRKSVAVLAGALALGLGGCAGAGGGVADNGQAAAADAALAWFKSTARGACEMESATYKHHISDCSRLDNSTPAWSDSENRHVLRTVRWGTDAWAVVIAKSDTDSSPAVLGMVNEGGRWVLKSRGELNSIAKGSKNPECAALSGPNAPECAG
;
A
#
# COMPACT_ATOMS: atom_id res chain seq x y z
N MET A 1 51.73 43.97 20.95
CA MET A 1 50.61 44.86 21.33
C MET A 1 49.54 44.71 20.23
N MET A 2 48.43 44.07 20.51
CA MET A 2 47.14 44.21 19.80
C MET A 2 46.26 43.00 20.04
N MET A 3 45.44 43.19 20.78
CA MET A 3 44.02 42.93 21.18
C MET A 3 43.36 41.75 20.45
N ARG A 4 43.04 40.77 21.30
CA ARG A 4 42.04 39.73 21.06
C ARG A 4 40.62 40.34 21.09
N LYS A 5 39.79 40.03 20.10
CA LYS A 5 38.34 40.20 20.19
C LYS A 5 37.67 38.84 20.12
N SER A 6 37.15 38.42 21.26
CA SER A 6 36.27 37.25 21.38
C SER A 6 34.90 37.68 20.90
N VAL A 7 34.32 36.88 19.99
CA VAL A 7 32.87 36.97 19.63
C VAL A 7 32.20 35.75 20.21
N ALA A 8 31.32 36.00 21.16
CA ALA A 8 30.41 35.03 21.73
C ALA A 8 29.23 34.83 20.78
N VAL A 9 29.02 33.59 20.34
CA VAL A 9 27.81 33.19 19.59
C VAL A 9 26.81 32.65 20.58
N LEU A 10 25.72 33.37 20.75
CA LEU A 10 24.53 32.91 21.50
C LEU A 10 23.83 31.78 20.72
N ALA A 11 23.74 30.64 21.34
CA ALA A 11 22.86 29.54 20.90
C ALA A 11 21.42 29.85 21.30
N GLY A 12 20.59 30.20 20.32
CA GLY A 12 19.14 30.29 20.47
C GLY A 12 18.48 28.93 20.29
N ALA A 13 17.99 28.35 21.39
CA ALA A 13 17.14 27.16 21.33
C ALA A 13 15.70 27.57 20.97
N LEU A 14 15.28 27.29 19.76
CA LEU A 14 13.87 27.36 19.35
C LEU A 14 13.19 26.02 19.70
N ALA A 15 12.46 26.00 20.81
CA ALA A 15 11.50 24.96 21.14
C ALA A 15 10.25 25.14 20.27
N LEU A 16 10.10 24.38 19.23
CA LEU A 16 8.86 24.25 18.47
C LEU A 16 7.92 23.32 19.24
N GLY A 17 6.84 23.90 19.75
CA GLY A 17 5.77 23.22 20.47
C GLY A 17 5.06 22.22 19.56
N LEU A 18 5.06 20.96 19.98
CA LEU A 18 4.21 19.92 19.46
C LEU A 18 2.78 20.16 19.94
N GLY A 19 1.96 20.73 19.07
CA GLY A 19 0.51 20.75 19.22
C GLY A 19 -0.03 19.32 19.08
N GLY A 20 -0.31 18.66 20.21
CA GLY A 20 -0.96 17.37 20.23
C GLY A 20 -2.41 17.50 19.81
N CYS A 21 -2.79 16.91 18.68
CA CYS A 21 -4.16 16.49 18.43
C CYS A 21 -4.36 15.10 19.04
N ALA A 22 -4.88 15.07 20.26
CA ALA A 22 -5.42 13.86 20.86
C ALA A 22 -6.75 13.54 20.18
N GLY A 23 -6.70 12.73 19.13
CA GLY A 23 -7.84 12.06 18.53
C GLY A 23 -8.00 10.69 19.15
N ALA A 24 -9.18 10.43 19.74
CA ALA A 24 -9.52 9.24 20.48
C ALA A 24 -9.45 7.94 19.65
N GLY A 25 -8.91 6.88 20.25
CA GLY A 25 -9.30 5.49 19.97
C GLY A 25 -8.88 4.93 18.60
N GLY A 26 -7.59 4.93 18.29
CA GLY A 26 -7.03 4.11 17.21
C GLY A 26 -5.80 3.39 17.72
N GLY A 27 -5.82 2.06 17.67
CA GLY A 27 -4.59 1.29 17.82
C GLY A 27 -3.53 1.89 16.92
N VAL A 28 -2.28 1.86 17.37
CA VAL A 28 -1.12 2.35 16.60
C VAL A 28 -1.20 1.73 15.22
N ALA A 29 -1.57 2.53 14.20
CA ALA A 29 -1.55 2.06 12.83
C ALA A 29 -0.11 1.65 12.55
N ASP A 30 0.08 0.35 12.29
CA ASP A 30 1.36 -0.16 11.87
C ASP A 30 1.78 0.63 10.62
N ASN A 31 2.91 1.32 10.70
CA ASN A 31 3.39 2.20 9.61
C ASN A 31 3.41 1.50 8.25
N GLY A 32 3.52 0.15 8.24
CA GLY A 32 3.42 -0.68 7.06
C GLY A 32 2.03 -0.74 6.44
N GLN A 33 0.95 -0.67 7.23
CA GLN A 33 -0.43 -0.74 6.74
C GLN A 33 -0.79 0.44 5.84
N ALA A 34 -0.51 1.65 6.30
CA ALA A 34 -0.78 2.86 5.53
C ALA A 34 0.05 2.90 4.24
N ALA A 35 1.34 2.58 4.33
CA ALA A 35 2.24 2.56 3.18
C ALA A 35 1.83 1.49 2.15
N ALA A 36 1.37 0.32 2.58
CA ALA A 36 0.84 -0.71 1.70
C ALA A 36 -0.45 -0.27 1.00
N ALA A 37 -1.35 0.42 1.72
CA ALA A 37 -2.59 0.97 1.15
C ALA A 37 -2.31 2.03 0.09
N ASP A 38 -1.40 2.96 0.36
CA ASP A 38 -0.97 3.99 -0.58
C ASP A 38 -0.33 3.39 -1.84
N ALA A 39 0.55 2.40 -1.68
CA ALA A 39 1.19 1.70 -2.80
C ALA A 39 0.17 0.93 -3.65
N ALA A 40 -0.82 0.27 -3.04
CA ALA A 40 -1.88 -0.42 -3.74
C ALA A 40 -2.76 0.53 -4.56
N LEU A 41 -3.11 1.68 -3.99
CA LEU A 41 -3.88 2.70 -4.70
C LEU A 41 -3.06 3.32 -5.85
N ALA A 42 -1.77 3.58 -5.62
CA ALA A 42 -0.85 4.07 -6.64
C ALA A 42 -0.73 3.08 -7.81
N TRP A 43 -0.69 1.77 -7.54
CA TRP A 43 -0.67 0.73 -8.58
C TRP A 43 -1.89 0.83 -9.51
N PHE A 44 -3.10 0.99 -8.96
CA PHE A 44 -4.32 1.16 -9.77
C PHE A 44 -4.32 2.45 -10.60
N LYS A 45 -3.75 3.53 -10.07
CA LYS A 45 -3.69 4.84 -10.75
C LYS A 45 -2.53 4.95 -11.73
N SER A 46 -1.65 3.96 -11.79
CA SER A 46 -0.49 3.95 -12.67
C SER A 46 -0.84 3.62 -14.12
N THR A 47 0.08 3.99 -15.00
CA THR A 47 0.12 3.47 -16.37
C THR A 47 0.47 1.98 -16.36
N ALA A 48 0.31 1.29 -17.50
CA ALA A 48 0.68 -0.13 -17.59
C ALA A 48 2.15 -0.38 -17.22
N ARG A 49 3.07 0.51 -17.64
CA ARG A 49 4.49 0.45 -17.27
C ARG A 49 4.67 0.67 -15.78
N GLY A 50 4.12 1.76 -15.23
CA GLY A 50 4.24 2.07 -13.81
C GLY A 50 3.70 0.97 -12.91
N ALA A 51 2.55 0.39 -13.25
CA ALA A 51 2.00 -0.75 -12.53
C ALA A 51 2.95 -1.97 -12.55
N CYS A 52 3.50 -2.32 -13.72
CA CYS A 52 4.47 -3.39 -13.86
C CYS A 52 5.73 -3.18 -12.99
N GLU A 53 6.22 -1.94 -12.91
CA GLU A 53 7.39 -1.60 -12.08
C GLU A 53 7.11 -1.70 -10.57
N MET A 54 5.84 -1.62 -10.18
CA MET A 54 5.37 -1.77 -8.79
C MET A 54 5.03 -3.22 -8.42
N GLU A 55 5.20 -4.17 -9.31
CA GLU A 55 4.95 -5.59 -9.07
C GLU A 55 6.20 -6.30 -8.54
N SER A 56 5.99 -7.34 -7.69
CA SER A 56 7.07 -8.19 -7.21
C SER A 56 7.68 -9.00 -8.37
N ALA A 57 8.95 -9.39 -8.22
CA ALA A 57 9.62 -10.22 -9.23
C ALA A 57 8.89 -11.55 -9.51
N THR A 58 8.20 -12.10 -8.49
CA THR A 58 7.42 -13.34 -8.64
C THR A 58 6.08 -13.12 -9.34
N TYR A 59 5.48 -11.94 -9.22
CA TYR A 59 4.21 -11.63 -9.87
C TYR A 59 4.39 -11.31 -11.36
N LYS A 60 5.42 -10.55 -11.68
CA LYS A 60 5.73 -10.16 -13.08
C LYS A 60 6.53 -11.17 -13.90
N HIS A 61 6.54 -12.44 -13.50
CA HIS A 61 7.29 -13.46 -14.22
C HIS A 61 6.84 -13.66 -15.69
N HIS A 62 5.65 -13.19 -16.04
CA HIS A 62 5.16 -13.18 -17.43
C HIS A 62 5.61 -11.95 -18.24
N ILE A 63 6.09 -10.89 -17.59
CA ILE A 63 6.55 -9.65 -18.21
C ILE A 63 7.95 -9.34 -17.70
N SER A 64 8.96 -9.78 -18.44
CA SER A 64 10.36 -9.60 -18.05
C SER A 64 10.86 -8.16 -18.20
N ASP A 65 10.19 -7.35 -19.03
CA ASP A 65 10.62 -5.99 -19.38
C ASP A 65 9.44 -5.03 -19.39
N CYS A 66 9.26 -4.31 -18.29
CA CYS A 66 8.21 -3.30 -18.15
C CYS A 66 8.37 -2.12 -19.12
N SER A 67 9.59 -1.87 -19.63
CA SER A 67 9.85 -0.73 -20.53
C SER A 67 9.08 -0.81 -21.86
N ARG A 68 8.64 -2.01 -22.24
CA ARG A 68 7.84 -2.25 -23.44
C ARG A 68 6.36 -1.92 -23.28
N LEU A 69 5.91 -1.67 -22.07
CA LEU A 69 4.51 -1.34 -21.79
C LEU A 69 4.23 0.15 -22.04
N ASP A 70 2.96 0.46 -22.33
CA ASP A 70 2.50 1.83 -22.47
C ASP A 70 2.68 2.64 -21.19
N ASN A 71 3.16 3.86 -21.32
CA ASN A 71 3.38 4.81 -20.23
C ASN A 71 2.60 6.11 -20.38
N SER A 72 1.67 6.17 -21.33
CA SER A 72 0.93 7.40 -21.65
C SER A 72 -0.47 7.45 -21.05
N THR A 73 -1.08 6.27 -20.82
CA THR A 73 -2.46 6.18 -20.33
C THR A 73 -2.54 5.33 -19.07
N PRO A 74 -3.52 5.59 -18.16
CA PRO A 74 -3.79 4.72 -17.02
C PRO A 74 -4.08 3.28 -17.49
N ALA A 75 -3.57 2.29 -16.76
CA ALA A 75 -3.78 0.88 -17.08
C ALA A 75 -5.26 0.47 -16.96
N TRP A 76 -6.04 1.20 -16.16
CA TRP A 76 -7.47 0.94 -15.92
C TRP A 76 -8.27 2.21 -16.11
N SER A 77 -9.35 2.14 -16.90
CA SER A 77 -10.20 3.28 -17.26
C SER A 77 -10.94 3.92 -16.09
N ASP A 78 -11.12 3.20 -15.00
CA ASP A 78 -11.84 3.63 -13.79
C ASP A 78 -10.92 3.88 -12.59
N SER A 79 -9.63 4.02 -12.84
CA SER A 79 -8.60 4.15 -11.80
C SER A 79 -8.80 5.36 -10.88
N GLU A 80 -9.33 6.47 -11.40
CA GLU A 80 -9.49 7.72 -10.65
C GLU A 80 -10.53 7.64 -9.53
N ASN A 81 -11.56 6.83 -9.71
CA ASN A 81 -12.67 6.67 -8.74
C ASN A 81 -12.36 5.62 -7.67
N ARG A 82 -11.20 4.99 -7.74
CA ARG A 82 -10.83 3.95 -6.80
C ARG A 82 -10.37 4.50 -5.45
N HIS A 83 -10.85 3.86 -4.38
CA HIS A 83 -10.47 4.19 -3.01
C HIS A 83 -10.29 2.92 -2.17
N VAL A 84 -9.52 3.04 -1.09
CA VAL A 84 -9.27 1.94 -0.16
C VAL A 84 -10.47 1.81 0.79
N LEU A 85 -11.11 0.65 0.81
CA LEU A 85 -12.16 0.32 1.78
C LEU A 85 -11.57 -0.12 3.12
N ARG A 86 -10.58 -1.00 3.07
CA ARG A 86 -9.89 -1.53 4.26
C ARG A 86 -8.58 -2.18 3.91
N THR A 87 -7.73 -2.35 4.91
CA THR A 87 -6.46 -3.05 4.81
C THR A 87 -6.38 -4.08 5.94
N VAL A 88 -6.10 -5.33 5.59
CA VAL A 88 -6.09 -6.47 6.51
C VAL A 88 -4.73 -7.15 6.46
N ARG A 89 -4.22 -7.62 7.60
CA ARG A 89 -2.97 -8.39 7.62
C ARG A 89 -3.14 -9.68 6.81
N TRP A 90 -2.24 -9.94 5.88
CA TRP A 90 -2.24 -11.15 5.03
C TRP A 90 -1.09 -12.09 5.34
N GLY A 91 -0.05 -11.62 6.00
CA GLY A 91 1.11 -12.39 6.42
C GLY A 91 2.12 -11.54 7.15
N THR A 92 3.28 -12.08 7.45
CA THR A 92 4.41 -11.29 7.97
C THR A 92 4.85 -10.31 6.88
N ASP A 93 4.90 -9.01 7.21
CA ASP A 93 5.24 -7.95 6.26
C ASP A 93 4.40 -7.96 4.97
N ALA A 94 3.14 -8.39 5.08
CA ALA A 94 2.21 -8.45 3.97
C ALA A 94 0.81 -7.97 4.37
N TRP A 95 0.17 -7.21 3.48
CA TRP A 95 -1.17 -6.65 3.66
C TRP A 95 -2.06 -6.93 2.46
N ALA A 96 -3.29 -7.33 2.71
CA ALA A 96 -4.37 -7.37 1.73
C ALA A 96 -5.09 -6.02 1.76
N VAL A 97 -5.06 -5.30 0.65
CA VAL A 97 -5.71 -3.98 0.48
C VAL A 97 -6.94 -4.16 -0.39
N VAL A 98 -8.10 -3.85 0.16
CA VAL A 98 -9.39 -3.92 -0.55
C VAL A 98 -9.66 -2.55 -1.17
N ILE A 99 -9.79 -2.53 -2.49
CA ILE A 99 -10.00 -1.32 -3.29
C ILE A 99 -11.29 -1.44 -4.09
N ALA A 100 -12.17 -0.46 -3.95
CA ALA A 100 -13.46 -0.42 -4.60
C ALA A 100 -13.63 0.81 -5.50
N LYS A 101 -14.60 0.75 -6.40
CA LYS A 101 -15.06 1.88 -7.23
C LYS A 101 -16.07 2.76 -6.47
N SER A 102 -16.79 2.15 -5.53
CA SER A 102 -17.76 2.80 -4.66
C SER A 102 -17.93 1.98 -3.38
N ASP A 103 -18.56 2.55 -2.35
CA ASP A 103 -18.85 1.84 -1.09
C ASP A 103 -19.80 0.65 -1.26
N THR A 104 -20.56 0.63 -2.37
CA THR A 104 -21.49 -0.44 -2.73
C THR A 104 -20.95 -1.40 -3.79
N ASP A 105 -19.63 -1.35 -4.07
CA ASP A 105 -19.00 -2.25 -5.03
C ASP A 105 -19.22 -3.73 -4.64
N SER A 106 -19.86 -4.48 -5.51
CA SER A 106 -20.20 -5.89 -5.26
C SER A 106 -19.00 -6.83 -5.35
N SER A 107 -17.96 -6.43 -6.05
CA SER A 107 -16.75 -7.23 -6.29
C SER A 107 -15.48 -6.36 -6.24
N PRO A 108 -15.17 -5.75 -5.07
CA PRO A 108 -13.99 -4.93 -4.95
C PRO A 108 -12.72 -5.76 -5.18
N ALA A 109 -11.71 -5.14 -5.73
CA ALA A 109 -10.42 -5.76 -5.94
C ALA A 109 -9.67 -5.93 -4.60
N VAL A 110 -8.90 -7.00 -4.49
CA VAL A 110 -7.97 -7.23 -3.38
C VAL A 110 -6.57 -7.27 -3.92
N LEU A 111 -5.68 -6.44 -3.39
CA LEU A 111 -4.27 -6.42 -3.73
C LEU A 111 -3.44 -6.93 -2.56
N GLY A 112 -2.67 -7.99 -2.77
CA GLY A 112 -1.70 -8.52 -1.82
C GLY A 112 -0.38 -7.77 -1.96
N MET A 113 -0.10 -6.89 -1.01
CA MET A 113 1.11 -6.06 -0.97
C MET A 113 2.13 -6.66 -0.02
N VAL A 114 3.38 -6.73 -0.45
CA VAL A 114 4.52 -7.20 0.38
C VAL A 114 5.62 -6.16 0.39
N ASN A 115 6.40 -6.13 1.47
CA ASN A 115 7.56 -5.27 1.55
C ASN A 115 8.80 -6.01 1.02
N GLU A 116 9.35 -5.54 -0.09
CA GLU A 116 10.58 -6.04 -0.69
C GLU A 116 11.65 -4.93 -0.67
N GLY A 117 12.64 -5.06 0.19
CA GLY A 117 13.74 -4.09 0.26
C GLY A 117 13.32 -2.66 0.62
N GLY A 118 12.30 -2.49 1.47
CA GLY A 118 11.77 -1.21 1.89
C GLY A 118 10.72 -0.62 0.94
N ARG A 119 10.35 -1.32 -0.12
CA ARG A 119 9.29 -0.92 -1.06
C ARG A 119 8.10 -1.85 -0.97
N TRP A 120 6.90 -1.29 -0.97
CA TRP A 120 5.66 -2.06 -1.08
C TRP A 120 5.41 -2.36 -2.55
N VAL A 121 5.28 -3.65 -2.87
CA VAL A 121 5.07 -4.16 -4.23
C VAL A 121 3.89 -5.13 -4.27
N LEU A 122 3.21 -5.20 -5.40
CA LEU A 122 2.12 -6.13 -5.62
C LEU A 122 2.67 -7.56 -5.82
N LYS A 123 2.20 -8.50 -5.00
CA LYS A 123 2.54 -9.93 -5.09
C LYS A 123 1.38 -10.80 -5.56
N SER A 124 0.15 -10.38 -5.29
CA SER A 124 -1.05 -11.12 -5.68
C SER A 124 -2.22 -10.18 -5.90
N ARG A 125 -3.17 -10.58 -6.73
CA ARG A 125 -4.40 -9.84 -7.00
C ARG A 125 -5.57 -10.80 -7.08
N GLY A 126 -6.69 -10.39 -6.51
CA GLY A 126 -7.96 -11.12 -6.56
C GLY A 126 -9.16 -10.19 -6.49
N GLU A 127 -10.34 -10.77 -6.32
CA GLU A 127 -11.61 -10.05 -6.16
C GLU A 127 -12.40 -10.65 -5.00
N LEU A 128 -13.05 -9.80 -4.21
CA LEU A 128 -14.02 -10.23 -3.21
C LEU A 128 -15.34 -10.62 -3.87
N ASN A 129 -15.31 -11.70 -4.62
CA ASN A 129 -16.52 -12.32 -5.21
C ASN A 129 -17.32 -13.09 -4.14
N SER A 130 -18.45 -13.68 -4.54
CA SER A 130 -19.32 -14.43 -3.64
C SER A 130 -18.63 -15.63 -2.96
N ILE A 131 -17.71 -16.29 -3.64
CA ILE A 131 -16.93 -17.42 -3.12
C ILE A 131 -15.98 -16.95 -2.02
N ALA A 132 -15.20 -15.91 -2.29
CA ALA A 132 -14.26 -15.34 -1.31
C ALA A 132 -15.02 -14.81 -0.08
N LYS A 133 -16.15 -14.11 -0.27
CA LYS A 133 -16.99 -13.58 0.82
C LYS A 133 -17.58 -14.66 1.72
N GLY A 134 -17.77 -15.87 1.21
CA GLY A 134 -18.22 -17.03 2.00
C GLY A 134 -17.12 -17.67 2.85
N SER A 135 -15.89 -17.26 2.70
CA SER A 135 -14.74 -17.81 3.43
C SER A 135 -14.57 -17.13 4.80
N LYS A 136 -13.92 -17.82 5.73
CA LYS A 136 -13.59 -17.30 7.07
C LYS A 136 -12.67 -16.05 6.99
N ASN A 137 -11.73 -16.07 6.04
CA ASN A 137 -10.82 -14.97 5.74
C ASN A 137 -10.99 -14.54 4.27
N PRO A 138 -11.97 -13.67 3.97
CA PRO A 138 -12.35 -13.34 2.60
C PRO A 138 -11.21 -12.75 1.75
N GLU A 139 -10.39 -11.89 2.33
CA GLU A 139 -9.27 -11.25 1.63
C GLU A 139 -8.18 -12.27 1.29
N CYS A 140 -7.86 -13.15 2.23
CA CYS A 140 -6.91 -14.23 1.98
C CYS A 140 -7.45 -15.18 0.89
N ALA A 141 -8.72 -15.55 0.97
CA ALA A 141 -9.36 -16.40 -0.03
C ALA A 141 -9.36 -15.76 -1.43
N ALA A 142 -9.53 -14.45 -1.52
CA ALA A 142 -9.46 -13.72 -2.77
C ALA A 142 -8.05 -13.74 -3.39
N LEU A 143 -6.99 -13.74 -2.58
CA LEU A 143 -5.59 -13.69 -3.03
C LEU A 143 -4.99 -15.07 -3.27
N SER A 144 -5.35 -16.07 -2.46
CA SER A 144 -4.70 -17.38 -2.44
C SER A 144 -5.65 -18.53 -2.81
N GLY A 145 -6.94 -18.23 -2.89
CA GLY A 145 -8.00 -19.23 -3.09
C GLY A 145 -8.68 -19.65 -1.78
N PRO A 146 -9.95 -20.07 -1.82
CA PRO A 146 -10.78 -20.32 -0.63
C PRO A 146 -10.31 -21.51 0.22
N ASN A 147 -9.51 -22.41 -0.34
CA ASN A 147 -8.99 -23.60 0.32
C ASN A 147 -7.48 -23.49 0.63
N ALA A 148 -6.89 -22.33 0.47
CA ALA A 148 -5.48 -22.15 0.74
C ALA A 148 -5.17 -22.35 2.23
N PRO A 149 -4.17 -23.16 2.60
CA PRO A 149 -3.88 -23.49 3.99
C PRO A 149 -3.53 -22.26 4.83
N GLU A 150 -2.93 -21.25 4.24
CA GLU A 150 -2.61 -19.97 4.89
C GLU A 150 -3.85 -19.15 5.26
N CYS A 151 -5.02 -19.47 4.69
CA CYS A 151 -6.29 -18.79 4.97
C CYS A 151 -7.12 -19.48 6.06
N ALA A 152 -6.67 -20.61 6.59
CA ALA A 152 -7.41 -21.44 7.55
C ALA A 152 -7.37 -20.93 9.00
N GLY A 153 -6.60 -19.87 9.29
CA GLY A 153 -6.38 -19.29 10.61
C GLY A 153 -7.58 -18.57 11.22
#